data_080feddb7914f136feec72c68dd65449
#
_entry.id   080feddb7914f136feec72c68dd65449
#
_cell.length_a   1.000
_cell.length_b   1.000
_cell.length_c   1.000
_cell.angle_alpha   90.00
_cell.angle_beta   90.00
_cell.angle_gamma   90.00
#
_symmetry.space_group_name_H-M   'P 1'
#
loop_
_entity.id
_entity.type
_entity.pdbx_description
1 polymer ?
#
loop_
_entity_poly.entity_id
_entity_poly.type
_entity_poly.pdbx_seq_one_letter_code
_entity_poly.pdbx_strand_id
1 'polypeptide(L)'
;KRQEETLAKRDQVFTYNVKTTVAQDATAFSVTDTLVDVLEFAGTSSAKLNGQALEASQIKVDGQTITLTLTEEQVKANGGQAVELTFDAKIKAGANLSAYVKEDGRTQIPNKASYDASFPHKPGVHKDSNEVPVTPPTPEVPEIKKDVNGKEAETLDKRDQVFTYNVKTTVAQDATAFSVTDTLVDVLEFAGTSSAKLNGQALE
;
A
#
# COMPACT_ATOMS: atom_id res chain seq x y z
N LYS A 1 -24.86 1.83 1.08
CA LYS A 1 -23.79 2.28 0.15
C LYS A 1 -22.47 1.83 0.75
N ARG A 2 -21.75 0.93 0.08
CA ARG A 2 -20.37 0.56 0.46
C ARG A 2 -19.50 1.82 0.31
N GLN A 3 -18.85 2.21 1.39
CA GLN A 3 -17.84 3.27 1.38
C GLN A 3 -16.50 2.63 0.98
N GLU A 4 -16.35 2.36 -0.30
CA GLU A 4 -15.20 1.67 -0.87
C GLU A 4 -14.70 2.48 -2.06
N GLU A 5 -13.41 2.72 -2.12
CA GLU A 5 -12.77 3.37 -3.27
C GLU A 5 -12.05 2.33 -4.11
N THR A 6 -12.33 2.31 -5.41
CA THR A 6 -11.63 1.47 -6.38
C THR A 6 -10.68 2.35 -7.18
N LEU A 7 -9.39 2.08 -7.11
CA LEU A 7 -8.38 2.86 -7.80
C LEU A 7 -8.32 2.49 -9.29
N ALA A 8 -8.19 3.50 -10.14
CA ALA A 8 -7.96 3.30 -11.58
C ALA A 8 -6.52 2.89 -11.88
N LYS A 9 -5.57 3.37 -11.08
CA LYS A 9 -4.13 3.06 -11.18
C LYS A 9 -3.58 2.73 -9.80
N ARG A 10 -2.58 1.83 -9.77
CA ARG A 10 -1.95 1.40 -8.51
C ARG A 10 -1.25 2.55 -7.77
N ASP A 11 -0.68 3.50 -8.49
CA ASP A 11 0.03 4.66 -7.91
C ASP A 11 -0.86 5.89 -7.72
N GLN A 12 -2.16 5.74 -7.91
CA GLN A 12 -3.11 6.83 -7.75
C GLN A 12 -3.15 7.33 -6.32
N VAL A 13 -3.13 8.64 -6.16
CA VAL A 13 -3.36 9.31 -4.87
C VAL A 13 -4.85 9.29 -4.56
N PHE A 14 -5.20 8.97 -3.33
CA PHE A 14 -6.58 9.00 -2.84
C PHE A 14 -6.64 9.72 -1.51
N THR A 15 -7.84 10.18 -1.13
CA THR A 15 -8.03 11.07 0.01
C THR A 15 -8.90 10.41 1.08
N TYR A 16 -8.41 10.42 2.32
CA TYR A 16 -9.19 10.04 3.50
C TYR A 16 -9.77 11.27 4.19
N ASN A 17 -11.01 11.16 4.61
CA ASN A 17 -11.68 12.17 5.44
C ASN A 17 -12.10 11.52 6.75
N VAL A 18 -11.62 12.06 7.86
CA VAL A 18 -11.98 11.62 9.20
C VAL A 18 -12.86 12.70 9.84
N LYS A 19 -14.06 12.34 10.25
CA LYS A 19 -15.04 13.26 10.82
C LYS A 19 -15.49 12.79 12.18
N THR A 20 -15.46 13.70 13.15
CA THR A 20 -15.95 13.46 14.50
C THR A 20 -16.40 14.79 15.13
N THR A 21 -16.69 14.79 16.41
CA THR A 21 -16.98 15.98 17.20
C THR A 21 -16.10 16.01 18.44
N VAL A 22 -15.75 17.20 18.91
CA VAL A 22 -15.00 17.35 20.16
C VAL A 22 -15.88 16.83 21.30
N ALA A 23 -15.33 15.92 22.13
CA ALA A 23 -16.05 15.40 23.28
C ALA A 23 -16.38 16.54 24.26
N GLN A 24 -17.63 16.57 24.74
CA GLN A 24 -18.06 17.57 25.72
C GLN A 24 -17.21 17.46 26.99
N ASP A 25 -16.83 18.60 27.53
CA ASP A 25 -16.07 18.72 28.79
C ASP A 25 -14.65 18.13 28.74
N ALA A 26 -14.13 17.84 27.55
CA ALA A 26 -12.76 17.37 27.38
C ALA A 26 -11.75 18.50 27.67
N THR A 27 -10.59 18.13 28.12
CA THR A 27 -9.43 19.03 28.32
C THR A 27 -8.37 18.83 27.22
N ALA A 28 -8.37 17.68 26.58
CA ALA A 28 -7.49 17.37 25.45
C ALA A 28 -8.25 16.53 24.42
N PHE A 29 -7.94 16.70 23.16
CA PHE A 29 -8.58 15.97 22.07
C PHE A 29 -7.61 15.83 20.89
N SER A 30 -7.47 14.60 20.39
CA SER A 30 -6.65 14.31 19.22
C SER A 30 -7.34 13.29 18.31
N VAL A 31 -7.04 13.38 17.01
CA VAL A 31 -7.50 12.44 16.00
C VAL A 31 -6.27 11.81 15.36
N THR A 32 -6.25 10.49 15.26
CA THR A 32 -5.10 9.74 14.77
C THR A 32 -5.54 8.76 13.69
N ASP A 33 -4.78 8.70 12.60
CA ASP A 33 -4.94 7.68 11.56
C ASP A 33 -3.58 7.03 11.33
N THR A 34 -3.51 5.72 11.52
CA THR A 34 -2.29 4.95 11.25
C THR A 34 -2.50 4.11 10.01
N LEU A 35 -1.78 4.45 8.96
CA LEU A 35 -1.81 3.73 7.70
C LEU A 35 -1.18 2.34 7.86
N VAL A 36 -1.75 1.34 7.19
CA VAL A 36 -1.13 0.02 7.12
C VAL A 36 0.18 0.09 6.31
N ASP A 37 1.03 -0.89 6.48
CA ASP A 37 2.41 -0.91 5.98
C ASP A 37 2.59 -0.70 4.48
N VAL A 38 1.58 -1.05 3.67
CA VAL A 38 1.64 -0.92 2.20
C VAL A 38 1.19 0.45 1.70
N LEU A 39 0.66 1.30 2.58
CA LEU A 39 0.25 2.66 2.24
C LEU A 39 1.25 3.68 2.76
N GLU A 40 1.30 4.84 2.11
CA GLU A 40 2.08 5.98 2.59
C GLU A 40 1.31 7.27 2.47
N PHE A 41 1.65 8.23 3.34
CA PHE A 41 1.15 9.61 3.26
C PHE A 41 1.66 10.27 1.97
N ALA A 42 0.77 10.93 1.23
CA ALA A 42 1.09 11.50 -0.08
C ALA A 42 1.35 13.01 -0.06
N GLY A 43 1.68 13.58 1.10
CA GLY A 43 2.20 14.94 1.22
C GLY A 43 1.18 16.04 1.48
N THR A 44 -0.12 15.77 1.41
CA THR A 44 -1.16 16.79 1.59
C THR A 44 -2.08 16.44 2.76
N SER A 45 -2.27 17.38 3.67
CA SER A 45 -3.19 17.24 4.79
C SER A 45 -3.79 18.59 5.17
N SER A 46 -4.98 18.57 5.74
CA SER A 46 -5.65 19.74 6.28
C SER A 46 -6.65 19.34 7.36
N ALA A 47 -7.03 20.28 8.20
CA ALA A 47 -8.01 20.02 9.24
C ALA A 47 -8.90 21.24 9.49
N LYS A 48 -10.10 20.99 9.99
CA LYS A 48 -11.07 22.01 10.35
C LYS A 48 -11.67 21.73 11.71
N LEU A 49 -11.95 22.78 12.44
CA LEU A 49 -12.69 22.75 13.71
C LEU A 49 -13.86 23.74 13.57
N ASN A 50 -15.07 23.25 13.78
CA ASN A 50 -16.28 24.05 13.62
C ASN A 50 -16.31 24.81 12.28
N GLY A 51 -15.84 24.16 11.20
CA GLY A 51 -15.79 24.74 9.86
C GLY A 51 -14.61 25.68 9.59
N GLN A 52 -13.79 25.98 10.58
CA GLN A 52 -12.63 26.87 10.47
C GLN A 52 -11.35 26.07 10.27
N ALA A 53 -10.51 26.49 9.31
CA ALA A 53 -9.24 25.84 9.05
C ALA A 53 -8.31 25.93 10.27
N LEU A 54 -7.66 24.82 10.58
CA LEU A 54 -6.65 24.75 11.65
C LEU A 54 -5.24 24.98 11.09
N GLU A 55 -4.32 25.35 11.96
CA GLU A 55 -2.91 25.55 11.60
C GLU A 55 -2.29 24.21 11.17
N ALA A 56 -1.47 24.27 10.13
CA ALA A 56 -0.77 23.08 9.61
C ALA A 56 0.10 22.41 10.68
N SER A 57 0.66 23.19 11.62
CA SER A 57 1.49 22.68 12.71
C SER A 57 0.73 21.77 13.71
N GLN A 58 -0.61 21.79 13.67
CA GLN A 58 -1.43 20.92 14.52
C GLN A 58 -1.55 19.50 13.96
N ILE A 59 -1.13 19.28 12.71
CA ILE A 59 -1.08 17.97 12.08
C ILE A 59 0.38 17.50 12.05
N LYS A 60 0.64 16.38 12.70
CA LYS A 60 1.96 15.75 12.70
C LYS A 60 1.89 14.46 11.89
N VAL A 61 2.82 14.30 10.96
CA VAL A 61 3.01 13.06 10.21
C VAL A 61 4.31 12.42 10.68
N ASP A 62 4.22 11.24 11.27
CA ASP A 62 5.36 10.49 11.77
C ASP A 62 5.29 9.08 11.17
N GLY A 63 6.04 8.85 10.09
CA GLY A 63 5.99 7.59 9.34
C GLY A 63 4.57 7.31 8.82
N GLN A 64 3.97 6.24 9.31
CA GLN A 64 2.64 5.76 8.91
C GLN A 64 1.49 6.44 9.69
N THR A 65 1.81 7.31 10.66
CA THR A 65 0.82 7.86 11.59
C THR A 65 0.60 9.35 11.33
N ILE A 66 -0.65 9.74 11.12
CA ILE A 66 -1.09 11.12 10.95
C ILE A 66 -1.91 11.50 12.19
N THR A 67 -1.50 12.54 12.92
CA THR A 67 -2.15 12.96 14.15
C THR A 67 -2.53 14.44 14.10
N LEU A 68 -3.80 14.73 14.35
CA LEU A 68 -4.31 16.08 14.57
C LEU A 68 -4.46 16.29 16.09
N THR A 69 -3.79 17.30 16.64
CA THR A 69 -3.91 17.66 18.05
C THR A 69 -4.54 19.05 18.17
N LEU A 70 -5.65 19.15 18.89
CA LEU A 70 -6.27 20.43 19.20
C LEU A 70 -5.57 21.04 20.42
N THR A 71 -5.50 22.37 20.47
CA THR A 71 -5.03 23.07 21.66
C THR A 71 -6.05 22.97 22.79
N GLU A 72 -5.61 23.13 24.03
CA GLU A 72 -6.51 23.13 25.19
C GLU A 72 -7.60 24.18 25.06
N GLU A 73 -7.24 25.37 24.58
CA GLU A 73 -8.20 26.47 24.35
C GLU A 73 -9.26 26.08 23.32
N GLN A 74 -8.84 25.46 22.21
CA GLN A 74 -9.75 25.00 21.16
C GLN A 74 -10.73 23.95 21.69
N VAL A 75 -10.23 22.99 22.47
CA VAL A 75 -11.03 21.92 23.05
C VAL A 75 -12.11 22.49 23.99
N LYS A 76 -11.70 23.41 24.88
CA LYS A 76 -12.62 24.04 25.85
C LYS A 76 -13.69 24.91 25.20
N ALA A 77 -13.34 25.60 24.12
CA ALA A 77 -14.26 26.49 23.42
C ALA A 77 -15.19 25.77 22.44
N ASN A 78 -14.92 24.52 22.06
CA ASN A 78 -15.60 23.84 20.96
C ASN A 78 -16.16 22.46 21.32
N GLY A 79 -16.57 22.24 22.55
CA GLY A 79 -17.23 20.99 22.93
C GLY A 79 -18.46 20.72 22.08
N GLY A 80 -18.56 19.52 21.49
CA GLY A 80 -19.66 19.14 20.60
C GLY A 80 -19.56 19.66 19.17
N GLN A 81 -18.52 20.44 18.85
CA GLN A 81 -18.35 20.98 17.50
C GLN A 81 -17.61 19.99 16.58
N ALA A 82 -17.87 20.10 15.29
CA ALA A 82 -17.31 19.22 14.26
C ALA A 82 -15.79 19.37 14.13
N VAL A 83 -15.10 18.23 14.02
CA VAL A 83 -13.68 18.12 13.69
C VAL A 83 -13.55 17.31 12.39
N GLU A 84 -12.74 17.80 11.46
CA GLU A 84 -12.48 17.12 10.21
C GLU A 84 -10.97 17.10 9.93
N LEU A 85 -10.42 15.91 9.69
CA LEU A 85 -9.04 15.70 9.25
C LEU A 85 -9.09 15.09 7.85
N THR A 86 -8.41 15.72 6.91
CA THR A 86 -8.32 15.27 5.51
C THR A 86 -6.86 15.08 5.14
N PHE A 87 -6.52 13.95 4.56
CA PHE A 87 -5.15 13.73 4.08
C PHE A 87 -5.13 12.77 2.89
N ASP A 88 -4.08 12.91 2.09
CA ASP A 88 -3.85 12.10 0.91
C ASP A 88 -2.90 10.94 1.21
N ALA A 89 -3.17 9.81 0.58
CA ALA A 89 -2.38 8.59 0.70
C ALA A 89 -2.24 7.92 -0.67
N LYS A 90 -1.31 6.99 -0.76
CA LYS A 90 -1.11 6.16 -1.94
C LYS A 90 -0.49 4.81 -1.53
N ILE A 91 -0.55 3.85 -2.44
CA ILE A 91 0.15 2.57 -2.26
C ILE A 91 1.64 2.82 -2.47
N LYS A 92 2.48 2.30 -1.58
CA LYS A 92 3.93 2.38 -1.72
C LYS A 92 4.39 1.71 -3.00
N ALA A 93 5.32 2.34 -3.72
CA ALA A 93 5.91 1.75 -4.91
C ALA A 93 6.57 0.40 -4.56
N GLY A 94 6.26 -0.63 -5.36
CA GLY A 94 6.81 -1.97 -5.16
C GLY A 94 6.22 -2.77 -4.00
N ALA A 95 5.20 -2.25 -3.29
CA ALA A 95 4.57 -2.98 -2.19
C ALA A 95 3.89 -4.26 -2.68
N ASN A 96 4.05 -5.34 -1.92
CA ASN A 96 3.34 -6.60 -2.16
C ASN A 96 2.03 -6.59 -1.36
N LEU A 97 0.90 -6.71 -2.04
CA LEU A 97 -0.43 -6.61 -1.44
C LEU A 97 -1.07 -7.96 -1.11
N SER A 98 -0.30 -9.06 -1.19
CA SER A 98 -0.85 -10.42 -0.99
C SER A 98 -1.51 -10.60 0.39
N ALA A 99 -1.03 -9.90 1.42
CA ALA A 99 -1.62 -9.96 2.78
C ALA A 99 -3.05 -9.40 2.84
N TYR A 100 -3.46 -8.61 1.86
CA TYR A 100 -4.77 -7.94 1.82
C TYR A 100 -5.75 -8.56 0.82
N VAL A 101 -5.38 -9.69 0.23
CA VAL A 101 -6.28 -10.46 -0.65
C VAL A 101 -7.30 -11.21 0.20
N LYS A 102 -8.58 -10.99 -0.08
CA LYS A 102 -9.69 -11.67 0.61
C LYS A 102 -9.98 -13.04 -0.02
N GLU A 103 -10.79 -13.85 0.66
CA GLU A 103 -11.15 -15.19 0.19
C GLU A 103 -11.80 -15.19 -1.19
N ASP A 104 -12.51 -14.11 -1.55
CA ASP A 104 -13.14 -13.94 -2.86
C ASP A 104 -12.16 -13.47 -3.95
N GLY A 105 -10.86 -13.38 -3.64
CA GLY A 105 -9.81 -12.95 -4.55
C GLY A 105 -9.67 -11.45 -4.72
N ARG A 106 -10.53 -10.64 -4.09
CA ARG A 106 -10.41 -9.17 -4.13
C ARG A 106 -9.36 -8.69 -3.15
N THR A 107 -8.58 -7.69 -3.56
CA THR A 107 -7.64 -7.01 -2.67
C THR A 107 -8.34 -5.81 -2.04
N GLN A 108 -8.36 -5.75 -0.70
CA GLN A 108 -8.95 -4.64 0.03
C GLN A 108 -7.97 -4.19 1.12
N ILE A 109 -7.44 -2.97 0.98
CA ILE A 109 -6.48 -2.40 1.92
C ILE A 109 -7.27 -1.56 2.93
N PRO A 110 -7.32 -1.97 4.21
CA PRO A 110 -8.16 -1.32 5.21
C PRO A 110 -7.53 -0.06 5.76
N ASN A 111 -8.39 0.84 6.25
CA ASN A 111 -7.98 2.00 7.02
C ASN A 111 -9.06 2.36 8.03
N LYS A 112 -8.65 2.71 9.23
CA LYS A 112 -9.53 3.29 10.23
C LYS A 112 -8.77 4.33 11.04
N ALA A 113 -9.50 5.29 11.57
CA ALA A 113 -8.98 6.32 12.44
C ALA A 113 -9.53 6.15 13.86
N SER A 114 -9.02 6.96 14.78
CA SER A 114 -9.47 7.00 16.15
C SER A 114 -9.41 8.42 16.70
N TYR A 115 -10.11 8.68 17.78
CA TYR A 115 -9.86 9.85 18.59
C TYR A 115 -9.56 9.47 20.02
N ASP A 116 -8.82 10.36 20.71
CA ASP A 116 -8.53 10.27 22.14
C ASP A 116 -8.98 11.57 22.81
N ALA A 117 -9.69 11.46 23.89
CA ALA A 117 -10.16 12.60 24.69
C ALA A 117 -9.75 12.41 26.15
N SER A 118 -9.27 13.48 26.77
CA SER A 118 -8.97 13.50 28.21
C SER A 118 -9.96 14.41 28.95
N PHE A 119 -10.20 14.10 30.21
CA PHE A 119 -11.16 14.81 31.06
C PHE A 119 -10.54 15.07 32.44
N PRO A 120 -10.96 16.14 33.18
CA PRO A 120 -10.31 16.48 34.41
C PRO A 120 -10.52 15.50 35.57
N HIS A 121 -11.69 14.80 35.61
CA HIS A 121 -12.05 13.99 36.78
C HIS A 121 -12.64 12.62 36.42
N LYS A 122 -12.40 12.14 35.22
CA LYS A 122 -12.84 10.82 34.78
C LYS A 122 -11.82 10.23 33.79
N PRO A 123 -11.85 8.92 33.58
CA PRO A 123 -10.94 8.28 32.61
C PRO A 123 -11.05 8.87 31.22
N GLY A 124 -9.95 8.88 30.49
CA GLY A 124 -9.91 9.24 29.08
C GLY A 124 -10.72 8.27 28.21
N VAL A 125 -11.11 8.73 27.04
CA VAL A 125 -11.88 7.94 26.07
C VAL A 125 -11.05 7.77 24.81
N HIS A 126 -10.97 6.54 24.31
CA HIS A 126 -10.44 6.21 22.98
C HIS A 126 -11.55 5.57 22.18
N LYS A 127 -11.75 6.03 20.94
CA LYS A 127 -12.81 5.48 20.09
C LYS A 127 -12.34 5.36 18.65
N ASP A 128 -12.59 4.19 18.05
CA ASP A 128 -12.28 3.90 16.67
C ASP A 128 -13.41 4.29 15.73
N SER A 129 -13.05 4.68 14.50
CA SER A 129 -13.98 4.89 13.41
C SER A 129 -14.41 3.55 12.77
N ASN A 130 -15.32 3.64 11.81
CA ASN A 130 -15.53 2.55 10.86
C ASN A 130 -14.25 2.30 10.05
N GLU A 131 -14.13 1.10 9.51
CA GLU A 131 -13.06 0.73 8.60
C GLU A 131 -13.50 0.97 7.15
N VAL A 132 -12.64 1.57 6.34
CA VAL A 132 -12.90 1.81 4.91
C VAL A 132 -11.82 1.10 4.08
N PRO A 133 -12.20 0.31 3.07
CA PRO A 133 -11.24 -0.36 2.21
C PRO A 133 -10.91 0.46 0.96
N VAL A 134 -9.69 0.30 0.45
CA VAL A 134 -9.26 0.74 -0.87
C VAL A 134 -8.96 -0.49 -1.70
N THR A 135 -9.51 -0.55 -2.91
CA THR A 135 -9.33 -1.65 -3.85
C THR A 135 -8.40 -1.20 -4.98
N PRO A 136 -7.19 -1.76 -5.10
CA PRO A 136 -6.29 -1.46 -6.22
C PRO A 136 -6.78 -2.15 -7.50
N PRO A 137 -6.25 -1.74 -8.69
CA PRO A 137 -6.55 -2.46 -9.92
C PRO A 137 -5.96 -3.87 -9.87
N THR A 138 -6.58 -4.80 -10.60
CA THR A 138 -6.09 -6.18 -10.72
C THR A 138 -4.73 -6.18 -11.44
N PRO A 139 -3.69 -6.85 -10.89
CA PRO A 139 -2.39 -6.90 -11.53
C PRO A 139 -2.44 -7.62 -12.87
N GLU A 140 -1.62 -7.16 -13.82
CA GLU A 140 -1.42 -7.88 -15.08
C GLU A 140 -0.56 -9.12 -14.84
N VAL A 141 -0.86 -10.19 -15.58
CA VAL A 141 -0.06 -11.42 -15.58
C VAL A 141 1.14 -11.22 -16.51
N PRO A 142 2.39 -11.37 -16.00
CA PRO A 142 3.56 -11.20 -16.86
C PRO A 142 3.65 -12.27 -17.95
N GLU A 143 4.22 -11.87 -19.08
CA GLU A 143 4.57 -12.80 -20.15
C GLU A 143 5.96 -13.38 -19.91
N ILE A 144 6.23 -14.53 -20.55
CA ILE A 144 7.53 -15.18 -20.53
C ILE A 144 8.03 -15.37 -21.95
N LYS A 145 9.31 -15.02 -22.17
CA LYS A 145 9.96 -15.15 -23.50
C LYS A 145 11.21 -15.99 -23.37
N LYS A 146 11.46 -16.77 -24.41
CA LYS A 146 12.62 -17.63 -24.51
C LYS A 146 13.30 -17.41 -25.87
N ASP A 147 14.63 -17.39 -25.84
CA ASP A 147 15.45 -17.37 -27.05
C ASP A 147 16.50 -18.47 -27.00
N VAL A 148 17.08 -18.79 -28.15
CA VAL A 148 18.24 -19.64 -28.30
C VAL A 148 19.36 -18.86 -28.96
N ASN A 149 20.49 -18.70 -28.26
CA ASN A 149 21.64 -17.88 -28.69
C ASN A 149 21.23 -16.44 -29.08
N GLY A 150 20.22 -15.87 -28.39
CA GLY A 150 19.71 -14.53 -28.67
C GLY A 150 18.73 -14.44 -29.86
N LYS A 151 18.30 -15.56 -30.41
CA LYS A 151 17.44 -15.66 -31.60
C LYS A 151 16.20 -16.50 -31.32
N GLU A 152 15.17 -16.34 -32.13
CA GLU A 152 13.97 -17.19 -32.08
C GLU A 152 14.24 -18.61 -32.56
N ALA A 153 15.25 -18.80 -33.43
CA ALA A 153 15.65 -20.09 -33.95
C ALA A 153 17.15 -20.11 -34.22
N GLU A 154 17.78 -21.27 -34.04
CA GLU A 154 19.20 -21.43 -34.27
C GLU A 154 19.47 -22.67 -35.12
N THR A 155 20.42 -22.54 -36.08
CA THR A 155 20.92 -23.65 -36.87
C THR A 155 22.32 -23.99 -36.37
N LEU A 156 22.49 -25.22 -35.90
CA LEU A 156 23.76 -25.66 -35.37
C LEU A 156 24.72 -26.07 -36.50
N ASP A 157 26.01 -25.72 -36.38
CA ASP A 157 27.04 -26.12 -37.32
C ASP A 157 27.48 -27.57 -37.09
N LYS A 158 27.40 -28.01 -35.82
CA LYS A 158 27.74 -29.37 -35.45
C LYS A 158 26.66 -29.98 -34.56
N ARG A 159 26.49 -31.30 -34.68
CA ARG A 159 25.47 -32.00 -33.88
C ARG A 159 25.71 -31.91 -32.40
N ASP A 160 26.95 -31.90 -31.96
CA ASP A 160 27.36 -31.83 -30.55
C ASP A 160 27.65 -30.41 -30.04
N GLN A 161 27.29 -29.39 -30.84
CA GLN A 161 27.51 -27.99 -30.48
C GLN A 161 26.68 -27.62 -29.28
N VAL A 162 27.34 -26.91 -28.31
CA VAL A 162 26.64 -26.30 -27.16
C VAL A 162 25.94 -25.04 -27.62
N PHE A 163 24.72 -24.86 -27.17
CA PHE A 163 23.95 -23.65 -27.42
C PHE A 163 23.29 -23.19 -26.12
N THR A 164 22.89 -21.91 -26.05
CA THR A 164 22.43 -21.26 -24.84
C THR A 164 20.98 -20.81 -24.98
N TYR A 165 20.15 -21.22 -24.04
CA TYR A 165 18.80 -20.69 -23.89
C TYR A 165 18.77 -19.54 -22.89
N ASN A 166 17.99 -18.51 -23.21
CA ASN A 166 17.66 -17.42 -22.29
C ASN A 166 16.15 -17.39 -22.09
N VAL A 167 15.74 -17.40 -20.83
CA VAL A 167 14.32 -17.27 -20.45
C VAL A 167 14.17 -15.98 -19.67
N LYS A 168 13.27 -15.10 -20.14
CA LYS A 168 13.06 -13.76 -19.56
C LYS A 168 11.59 -13.57 -19.22
N THR A 169 11.36 -13.10 -18.01
CA THR A 169 10.02 -12.75 -17.53
C THR A 169 10.14 -11.67 -16.45
N THR A 170 9.05 -11.28 -15.86
CA THR A 170 9.02 -10.38 -14.71
C THR A 170 8.32 -11.08 -13.56
N VAL A 171 8.70 -10.75 -12.33
CA VAL A 171 8.02 -11.31 -11.15
C VAL A 171 6.60 -10.79 -11.13
N ALA A 172 5.63 -11.71 -11.02
CA ALA A 172 4.22 -11.35 -10.97
C ALA A 172 3.94 -10.45 -9.76
N GLN A 173 3.22 -9.34 -9.99
CA GLN A 173 2.83 -8.40 -8.95
C GLN A 173 1.99 -9.13 -7.88
N ASP A 174 2.30 -8.90 -6.60
CA ASP A 174 1.60 -9.48 -5.44
C ASP A 174 1.70 -11.01 -5.33
N ALA A 175 2.65 -11.62 -6.02
CA ALA A 175 2.91 -13.06 -5.89
C ALA A 175 3.51 -13.38 -4.51
N THR A 176 3.20 -14.57 -4.00
CA THR A 176 3.78 -15.11 -2.76
C THR A 176 4.92 -16.07 -3.03
N ALA A 177 4.97 -16.61 -4.24
CA ALA A 177 6.03 -17.50 -4.71
C ALA A 177 6.19 -17.33 -6.23
N PHE A 178 7.40 -17.51 -6.71
CA PHE A 178 7.69 -17.37 -8.13
C PHE A 178 8.82 -18.30 -8.53
N SER A 179 8.63 -19.08 -9.57
CA SER A 179 9.66 -19.95 -10.13
C SER A 179 9.62 -19.95 -11.64
N VAL A 180 10.76 -20.17 -12.26
CA VAL A 180 10.90 -20.35 -13.71
C VAL A 180 11.45 -21.73 -13.95
N THR A 181 10.81 -22.49 -14.83
CA THR A 181 11.18 -23.88 -15.12
C THR A 181 11.33 -24.07 -16.62
N ASP A 182 12.38 -24.78 -17.04
CA ASP A 182 12.58 -25.19 -18.41
C ASP A 182 12.81 -26.70 -18.44
N THR A 183 11.94 -27.42 -19.13
CA THR A 183 12.08 -28.88 -19.30
C THR A 183 12.55 -29.18 -20.72
N LEU A 184 13.76 -29.69 -20.85
CA LEU A 184 14.31 -30.06 -22.14
C LEU A 184 13.60 -31.30 -22.69
N VAL A 185 13.40 -31.32 -24.00
CA VAL A 185 12.93 -32.53 -24.67
C VAL A 185 13.95 -33.64 -24.54
N ASP A 186 13.52 -34.89 -24.66
CA ASP A 186 14.32 -36.10 -24.36
C ASP A 186 15.65 -36.22 -25.12
N VAL A 187 15.75 -35.60 -26.27
CA VAL A 187 16.99 -35.65 -27.12
C VAL A 187 17.98 -34.54 -26.79
N LEU A 188 17.64 -33.62 -25.87
CA LEU A 188 18.52 -32.55 -25.41
C LEU A 188 18.98 -32.85 -23.98
N GLU A 189 20.19 -32.40 -23.66
CA GLU A 189 20.71 -32.51 -22.30
C GLU A 189 21.31 -31.18 -21.83
N PHE A 190 21.28 -30.98 -20.52
CA PHE A 190 21.90 -29.82 -19.89
C PHE A 190 23.43 -29.93 -20.06
N ALA A 191 24.05 -28.85 -20.56
CA ALA A 191 25.50 -28.84 -20.85
C ALA A 191 26.36 -28.31 -19.69
N GLY A 192 25.80 -28.18 -18.49
CA GLY A 192 26.57 -27.93 -17.26
C GLY A 192 26.70 -26.49 -16.83
N THR A 193 26.22 -25.51 -17.61
CA THR A 193 26.33 -24.08 -17.29
C THR A 193 24.97 -23.41 -17.21
N SER A 194 24.70 -22.74 -16.08
CA SER A 194 23.47 -21.97 -15.89
C SER A 194 23.71 -20.76 -15.00
N SER A 195 22.91 -19.74 -15.18
CA SER A 195 22.93 -18.57 -14.34
C SER A 195 21.54 -17.91 -14.31
N ALA A 196 21.28 -17.09 -13.30
CA ALA A 196 20.04 -16.36 -13.20
C ALA A 196 20.27 -14.96 -12.64
N LYS A 197 19.42 -14.02 -13.01
CA LYS A 197 19.45 -12.65 -12.50
C LYS A 197 18.06 -12.22 -12.09
N LEU A 198 18.00 -11.43 -11.03
CA LEU A 198 16.80 -10.74 -10.60
C LEU A 198 17.11 -9.24 -10.54
N ASN A 199 16.33 -8.45 -11.27
CA ASN A 199 16.53 -7.00 -11.36
C ASN A 199 17.99 -6.63 -11.70
N GLY A 200 18.59 -7.36 -12.63
CA GLY A 200 19.98 -7.16 -13.08
C GLY A 200 21.06 -7.70 -12.13
N GLN A 201 20.68 -8.24 -10.97
CA GLN A 201 21.60 -8.78 -9.98
C GLN A 201 21.68 -10.31 -10.10
N ALA A 202 22.92 -10.83 -10.09
CA ALA A 202 23.12 -12.27 -10.13
C ALA A 202 22.54 -12.96 -8.89
N LEU A 203 21.88 -14.10 -9.10
CA LEU A 203 21.38 -14.96 -8.03
C LEU A 203 22.41 -16.04 -7.69
N GLU A 204 22.40 -16.47 -6.42
CA GLU A 204 23.24 -17.56 -5.91
C GLU A 204 22.70 -18.93 -6.28
#